data_17771714c42616cd68e0d3681529984b
#
_entry.id   17771714c42616cd68e0d3681529984b
#
_cell.length_a   1.000
_cell.length_b   1.000
_cell.length_c   1.000
_cell.angle_alpha   90.00
_cell.angle_beta   90.00
_cell.angle_gamma   90.00
#
_symmetry.space_group_name_H-M   'P 1'
#
loop_
_entity.id
_entity.type
_entity.pdbx_description
1 polymer ?
#
loop_
_entity_poly.entity_id
_entity_poly.type
_entity_poly.pdbx_seq_one_letter_code
_entity_poly.pdbx_strand_id
1 'polypeptide(L)'
;IYAKRQAFLGEIHIRYKDGSHEIIGTDETWKVTEEGNFLEAEFYDGEVYDATVKLENSSFHNAGIEKMKIEPQLLVQYGSPVKAHEQFEPVSCELSPSGMLIYDFGQNMAGVIEADIQGRAGKNSFLSCRGSFKRRTLY
;
A
#
# COMPACT_ATOMS: atom_id res chain seq x y z
N ILE A 1 -17.62 6.96 -0.60
CA ILE A 1 -16.70 8.13 -0.39
C ILE A 1 -17.08 8.80 0.90
N TYR A 2 -16.23 8.70 1.92
CA TYR A 2 -16.51 9.22 3.27
C TYR A 2 -15.95 10.64 3.47
N ALA A 3 -15.04 11.09 2.62
CA ALA A 3 -14.45 12.42 2.67
C ALA A 3 -14.18 12.97 1.27
N LYS A 4 -14.21 14.31 1.15
CA LYS A 4 -13.86 15.00 -0.10
C LYS A 4 -12.35 15.24 -0.26
N ARG A 5 -11.58 15.09 0.81
CA ARG A 5 -10.14 15.29 0.87
C ARG A 5 -9.52 14.18 1.69
N GLN A 6 -8.33 13.78 1.30
CA GLN A 6 -7.50 12.86 2.08
C GLN A 6 -6.66 13.68 3.05
N ALA A 7 -6.55 13.18 4.27
CA ALA A 7 -5.70 13.77 5.30
C ALA A 7 -5.04 12.65 6.10
N PHE A 8 -3.84 12.91 6.57
CA PHE A 8 -3.09 11.99 7.40
C PHE A 8 -2.66 12.69 8.70
N LEU A 9 -2.91 12.03 9.82
CA LEU A 9 -2.43 12.44 11.13
C LEU A 9 -1.67 11.27 11.74
N GLY A 10 -0.44 11.49 12.14
CA GLY A 10 0.40 10.45 12.71
C GLY A 10 1.45 10.99 13.67
N GLU A 11 1.87 10.14 14.58
CA GLU A 11 2.98 10.38 15.51
C GLU A 11 3.91 9.17 15.54
N ILE A 12 5.22 9.44 15.54
CA ILE A 12 6.27 8.44 15.76
C ILE A 12 6.85 8.68 17.14
N HIS A 13 6.66 7.73 18.03
CA HIS A 13 7.22 7.77 19.39
C HIS A 13 8.50 6.96 19.44
N ILE A 14 9.62 7.63 19.68
CA ILE A 14 10.95 7.02 19.76
C ILE A 14 11.37 7.02 21.23
N ARG A 15 11.65 5.83 21.75
CA ARG A 15 12.22 5.66 23.09
C ARG A 15 13.65 5.18 22.98
N TYR A 16 14.58 5.96 23.45
CA TYR A 16 16.00 5.65 23.44
C TYR A 16 16.42 4.76 24.62
N LYS A 17 17.57 4.09 24.49
CA LYS A 17 18.09 3.21 25.55
C LYS A 17 18.49 3.95 26.82
N ASP A 18 18.82 5.23 26.74
CA ASP A 18 19.13 6.11 27.87
C ASP A 18 17.88 6.58 28.64
N GLY A 19 16.68 6.18 28.19
CA GLY A 19 15.40 6.55 28.77
C GLY A 19 14.80 7.83 28.22
N SER A 20 15.50 8.54 27.33
CA SER A 20 14.96 9.72 26.66
C SER A 20 13.86 9.32 25.68
N HIS A 21 13.00 10.28 25.36
CA HIS A 21 11.85 10.10 24.51
C HIS A 21 11.68 11.25 23.54
N GLU A 22 11.39 10.95 22.29
CA GLU A 22 11.14 11.91 21.23
C GLU A 22 9.82 11.57 20.53
N ILE A 23 9.07 12.59 20.17
CA ILE A 23 7.83 12.46 19.38
C ILE A 23 7.99 13.27 18.11
N ILE A 24 7.84 12.63 16.98
CA ILE A 24 7.79 13.24 15.65
C ILE A 24 6.35 13.17 15.17
N GLY A 25 5.65 14.31 15.15
CA GLY A 25 4.28 14.42 14.64
C GLY A 25 4.24 14.91 13.20
N THR A 26 3.11 14.70 12.55
CA THR A 26 2.84 15.31 11.23
C THR A 26 2.55 16.79 11.39
N ASP A 27 3.20 17.63 10.59
CA ASP A 27 3.03 19.08 10.57
C ASP A 27 3.26 19.66 9.16
N GLU A 28 3.27 20.98 9.03
CA GLU A 28 3.50 21.70 7.78
C GLU A 28 4.92 21.57 7.20
N THR A 29 5.85 21.03 7.95
CA THR A 29 7.23 20.80 7.45
C THR A 29 7.33 19.52 6.62
N TRP A 30 6.34 18.65 6.75
CA TRP A 30 6.27 17.43 5.95
C TRP A 30 6.12 17.73 4.47
N LYS A 31 6.71 16.86 3.67
CA LYS A 31 6.66 16.98 2.22
C LYS A 31 5.68 15.96 1.65
N VAL A 32 4.89 16.41 0.71
CA VAL A 32 3.91 15.59 -0.01
C VAL A 32 4.10 15.74 -1.52
N THR A 33 3.74 14.70 -2.24
CA THR A 33 3.68 14.71 -3.70
C THR A 33 2.44 13.96 -4.17
N GLU A 34 1.87 14.41 -5.27
CA GLU A 34 0.80 13.71 -6.00
C GLU A 34 1.37 12.88 -7.17
N GLU A 35 2.68 12.96 -7.41
CA GLU A 35 3.40 12.31 -8.50
C GLU A 35 3.99 10.97 -8.06
N GLY A 36 3.19 10.14 -7.39
CA GLY A 36 3.63 8.82 -6.89
C GLY A 36 3.43 7.69 -7.90
N ASN A 37 4.06 6.55 -7.63
CA ASN A 37 3.89 5.33 -8.42
C ASN A 37 2.48 4.74 -8.31
N PHE A 38 1.81 4.92 -7.18
CA PHE A 38 0.44 4.48 -6.97
C PHE A 38 -0.51 5.53 -7.52
N LEU A 39 -1.09 5.25 -8.68
CA LEU A 39 -2.06 6.13 -9.31
C LEU A 39 -3.43 5.97 -8.65
N GLU A 40 -3.75 4.77 -8.22
CA GLU A 40 -4.95 4.43 -7.47
C GLU A 40 -4.59 3.39 -6.42
N ALA A 41 -5.13 3.51 -5.21
CA ALA A 41 -4.99 2.51 -4.17
C ALA A 41 -6.23 2.56 -3.27
N GLU A 42 -7.09 1.56 -3.43
CA GLU A 42 -8.34 1.45 -2.71
C GLU A 42 -8.59 0.00 -2.31
N PHE A 43 -9.10 -0.19 -1.10
CA PHE A 43 -9.21 -1.52 -0.52
C PHE A 43 -10.13 -2.46 -1.31
N TYR A 44 -11.19 -1.91 -1.91
CA TYR A 44 -12.18 -2.68 -2.67
C TYR A 44 -11.86 -2.72 -4.16
N ASP A 45 -11.36 -1.62 -4.72
CA ASP A 45 -11.12 -1.49 -6.15
C ASP A 45 -9.71 -1.92 -6.56
N GLY A 46 -8.81 -2.04 -5.59
CA GLY A 46 -7.43 -2.49 -5.81
C GLY A 46 -6.45 -1.35 -6.03
N GLU A 47 -5.40 -1.63 -6.77
CA GLU A 47 -4.28 -0.70 -6.96
C GLU A 47 -3.95 -0.57 -8.44
N VAL A 48 -3.63 0.65 -8.86
CA VAL A 48 -3.00 0.93 -10.15
C VAL A 48 -1.61 1.48 -9.87
N TYR A 49 -0.61 0.78 -10.36
CA TYR A 49 0.78 1.08 -10.11
C TYR A 49 1.53 1.31 -11.42
N ASP A 50 2.28 2.40 -11.50
CA ASP A 50 3.15 2.73 -12.62
C ASP A 50 4.63 2.60 -12.23
N ALA A 51 5.28 1.51 -12.67
CA ALA A 51 6.69 1.23 -12.42
C ALA A 51 7.64 2.17 -13.16
N THR A 52 7.17 2.98 -14.10
CA THR A 52 8.00 3.93 -14.84
C THR A 52 8.22 5.23 -14.08
N VAL A 53 7.38 5.53 -13.09
CA VAL A 53 7.50 6.71 -12.25
C VAL A 53 8.64 6.51 -11.26
N LYS A 54 9.53 7.49 -11.17
CA LYS A 54 10.61 7.52 -10.20
C LYS A 54 10.39 8.68 -9.24
N LEU A 55 10.13 8.36 -7.96
CA LEU A 55 9.86 9.34 -6.92
C LEU A 55 10.96 10.39 -6.76
N GLU A 56 12.21 10.04 -7.07
CA GLU A 56 13.35 10.98 -7.08
C GLU A 56 13.20 12.13 -8.06
N ASN A 57 12.36 11.97 -9.08
CA ASN A 57 12.06 12.99 -10.09
C ASN A 57 10.76 13.75 -9.79
N SER A 58 10.04 13.40 -8.73
CA SER A 58 8.75 14.00 -8.38
C SER A 58 8.92 15.34 -7.68
N SER A 59 7.98 16.24 -7.92
CA SER A 59 7.92 17.52 -7.24
C SER A 59 7.29 17.37 -5.86
N PHE A 60 7.98 17.83 -4.82
CA PHE A 60 7.48 17.81 -3.46
C PHE A 60 7.16 19.23 -2.98
N HIS A 61 6.04 19.39 -2.32
CA HIS A 61 5.62 20.62 -1.69
C HIS A 61 5.29 20.39 -0.20
N ASN A 62 5.18 21.48 0.57
CA ASN A 62 4.84 21.36 1.98
C ASN A 62 3.41 20.87 2.14
N ALA A 63 3.18 20.03 3.14
CA ALA A 63 1.84 19.59 3.51
C ALA A 63 0.98 20.78 3.93
N GLY A 64 -0.27 20.79 3.51
CA GLY A 64 -1.27 21.72 4.01
C GLY A 64 -1.87 21.24 5.31
N ILE A 65 -2.17 22.15 6.25
CA ILE A 65 -2.86 21.81 7.48
C ILE A 65 -4.36 21.97 7.28
N GLU A 66 -5.11 20.89 7.51
CA GLU A 66 -6.57 20.90 7.54
C GLU A 66 -7.04 21.04 9.00
N LYS A 67 -7.77 22.11 9.29
CA LYS A 67 -8.38 22.27 10.63
C LYS A 67 -9.64 21.44 10.72
N MET A 68 -9.62 20.45 11.59
CA MET A 68 -10.80 19.62 11.89
C MET A 68 -11.70 20.29 12.91
N LYS A 69 -13.01 20.12 12.75
CA LYS A 69 -13.99 20.60 13.75
C LYS A 69 -13.98 19.78 15.05
N ILE A 70 -13.50 18.54 14.95
CA ILE A 70 -13.36 17.61 16.07
C ILE A 70 -11.90 17.21 16.09
N GLU A 71 -11.24 17.37 17.22
CA GLU A 71 -9.87 16.91 17.42
C GLU A 71 -9.86 15.39 17.57
N PRO A 72 -9.28 14.64 16.64
CA PRO A 72 -9.19 13.20 16.78
C PRO A 72 -8.20 12.84 17.88
N GLN A 73 -8.53 11.83 18.67
CA GLN A 73 -7.61 11.26 19.65
C GLN A 73 -6.82 10.14 18.98
N LEU A 74 -5.49 10.24 19.00
CA LEU A 74 -4.61 9.17 18.56
C LEU A 74 -4.54 8.10 19.65
N LEU A 75 -4.85 6.88 19.26
CA LEU A 75 -4.82 5.71 20.14
C LEU A 75 -3.93 4.65 19.55
N VAL A 76 -3.24 3.93 20.42
CA VAL A 76 -2.49 2.74 20.01
C VAL A 76 -3.47 1.67 19.52
N GLN A 77 -3.15 1.00 18.44
CA GLN A 77 -3.93 -0.13 17.95
C GLN A 77 -3.93 -1.26 18.96
N TYR A 78 -5.10 -1.63 19.45
CA TYR A 78 -5.26 -2.72 20.45
C TYR A 78 -5.28 -4.12 19.83
N GLY A 79 -5.63 -4.24 18.55
CA GLY A 79 -5.67 -5.52 17.84
C GLY A 79 -4.29 -5.98 17.40
N SER A 80 -4.13 -7.29 17.22
CA SER A 80 -2.94 -7.81 16.58
C SER A 80 -2.81 -7.27 15.16
N PRO A 81 -1.64 -6.76 14.77
CA PRO A 81 -1.44 -6.26 13.40
C PRO A 81 -1.56 -7.41 12.41
N VAL A 82 -2.09 -7.10 11.23
CA VAL A 82 -2.05 -8.04 10.11
C VAL A 82 -0.60 -8.19 9.66
N LYS A 83 -0.09 -9.42 9.72
CA LYS A 83 1.28 -9.77 9.35
C LYS A 83 1.28 -10.91 8.34
N ALA A 84 2.29 -10.97 7.49
CA ALA A 84 2.59 -12.18 6.74
C ALA A 84 3.12 -13.23 7.72
N HIS A 85 2.44 -14.36 7.81
CA HIS A 85 2.80 -15.49 8.68
C HIS A 85 3.47 -16.59 7.88
N GLU A 86 2.99 -16.82 6.67
CA GLU A 86 3.42 -17.90 5.79
C GLU A 86 3.47 -17.39 4.36
N GLN A 87 4.32 -17.98 3.56
CA GLN A 87 4.42 -17.76 2.12
C GLN A 87 4.10 -19.06 1.41
N PHE A 88 3.24 -19.00 0.41
CA PHE A 88 2.80 -20.15 -0.37
C PHE A 88 3.20 -19.97 -1.82
N GLU A 89 3.78 -21.00 -2.39
CA GLU A 89 4.03 -21.10 -3.82
C GLU A 89 2.82 -21.72 -4.51
N PRO A 90 2.51 -21.35 -5.76
CA PRO A 90 1.45 -21.99 -6.50
C PRO A 90 1.75 -23.47 -6.74
N VAL A 91 0.75 -24.34 -6.56
CA VAL A 91 0.85 -25.78 -6.81
C VAL A 91 0.71 -26.11 -8.29
N SER A 92 0.06 -25.23 -9.06
CA SER A 92 -0.02 -25.34 -10.52
C SER A 92 -0.12 -23.96 -11.18
N CYS A 93 0.24 -23.94 -12.46
CA CYS A 93 0.09 -22.79 -13.34
C CYS A 93 -0.44 -23.28 -14.69
N GLU A 94 -1.58 -22.80 -15.11
CA GLU A 94 -2.23 -23.21 -16.35
C GLU A 94 -2.56 -21.99 -17.22
N LEU A 95 -2.55 -22.20 -18.55
CA LEU A 95 -2.99 -21.19 -19.50
C LEU A 95 -4.47 -21.43 -19.82
N SER A 96 -5.31 -20.44 -19.51
CA SER A 96 -6.73 -20.50 -19.88
C SER A 96 -6.94 -20.41 -21.38
N PRO A 97 -8.11 -20.85 -21.91
CA PRO A 97 -8.45 -20.67 -23.32
C PRO A 97 -8.46 -19.21 -23.79
N SER A 98 -8.63 -18.26 -22.88
CA SER A 98 -8.56 -16.82 -23.16
C SER A 98 -7.13 -16.24 -23.08
N GLY A 99 -6.11 -17.08 -22.85
CA GLY A 99 -4.71 -16.65 -22.79
C GLY A 99 -4.27 -16.06 -21.44
N MET A 100 -5.06 -16.22 -20.39
CA MET A 100 -4.68 -15.80 -19.02
C MET A 100 -3.93 -16.92 -18.30
N LEU A 101 -2.87 -16.57 -17.57
CA LEU A 101 -2.22 -17.50 -16.65
C LEU A 101 -3.04 -17.60 -15.36
N ILE A 102 -3.36 -18.83 -14.96
CA ILE A 102 -4.09 -19.16 -13.74
C ILE A 102 -3.11 -19.87 -12.80
N TYR A 103 -2.88 -19.28 -11.64
CA TYR A 103 -2.06 -19.87 -10.58
C TYR A 103 -2.98 -20.41 -9.50
N ASP A 104 -2.86 -21.70 -9.22
CA ASP A 104 -3.61 -22.38 -8.16
C ASP A 104 -2.69 -22.60 -6.96
N PHE A 105 -3.10 -22.16 -5.78
CA PHE A 105 -2.37 -22.33 -4.52
C PHE A 105 -2.88 -23.53 -3.71
N GLY A 106 -3.81 -24.33 -4.26
CA GLY A 106 -4.30 -25.55 -3.65
C GLY A 106 -5.22 -25.35 -2.46
N GLN A 107 -5.43 -24.12 -2.01
CA GLN A 107 -6.31 -23.81 -0.87
C GLN A 107 -6.90 -22.41 -0.98
N ASN A 108 -8.05 -22.23 -0.33
CA ASN A 108 -8.64 -20.90 -0.17
C ASN A 108 -8.01 -20.22 1.04
N MET A 109 -7.47 -19.03 0.85
CA MET A 109 -6.79 -18.28 1.90
C MET A 109 -7.07 -16.78 1.81
N ALA A 110 -6.89 -16.07 2.92
CA ALA A 110 -6.80 -14.62 2.94
C ALA A 110 -5.33 -14.22 2.98
N GLY A 111 -4.89 -13.38 2.03
CA GLY A 111 -3.49 -13.02 1.94
C GLY A 111 -3.23 -11.83 1.01
N VAL A 112 -1.97 -11.61 0.72
CA VAL A 112 -1.50 -10.69 -0.31
C VAL A 112 -0.78 -11.47 -1.38
N ILE A 113 -0.83 -11.00 -2.63
CA ILE A 113 -0.03 -11.58 -3.70
C ILE A 113 1.29 -10.84 -3.76
N GLU A 114 2.37 -11.60 -3.84
CA GLU A 114 3.69 -11.13 -4.19
C GLU A 114 4.04 -11.67 -5.57
N ALA A 115 4.36 -10.79 -6.51
CA ALA A 115 4.71 -11.16 -7.87
C ALA A 115 5.89 -10.33 -8.35
N ASP A 116 6.92 -11.00 -8.87
CA ASP A 116 8.02 -10.35 -9.58
C ASP A 116 7.67 -10.28 -11.07
N ILE A 117 7.47 -9.07 -11.57
CA ILE A 117 7.04 -8.83 -12.94
C ILE A 117 8.11 -8.05 -13.68
N GLN A 118 8.68 -8.67 -14.71
CA GLN A 118 9.63 -8.03 -15.60
C GLN A 118 8.96 -7.74 -16.95
N GLY A 119 9.05 -6.51 -17.41
CA GLY A 119 8.42 -6.09 -18.65
C GLY A 119 9.12 -4.90 -19.30
N ARG A 120 8.79 -4.66 -20.57
CA ARG A 120 9.19 -3.43 -21.26
C ARG A 120 8.26 -2.29 -20.88
N ALA A 121 8.78 -1.07 -20.79
CA ALA A 121 7.97 0.12 -20.61
C ALA A 121 6.78 0.18 -21.60
N GLY A 122 5.62 0.61 -21.14
CA GLY A 122 4.38 0.63 -21.91
C GLY A 122 3.66 -0.73 -21.99
N LYS A 123 4.07 -1.73 -21.23
CA LYS A 123 3.32 -2.98 -21.04
C LYS A 123 2.56 -2.94 -19.73
N ASN A 124 1.30 -3.33 -19.80
CA ASN A 124 0.43 -3.46 -18.64
C ASN A 124 0.29 -4.94 -18.28
N SER A 125 0.39 -5.23 -16.99
CA SER A 125 0.05 -6.53 -16.43
C SER A 125 -1.15 -6.37 -15.50
N PHE A 126 -2.11 -7.25 -15.63
CA PHE A 126 -3.30 -7.23 -14.81
C PHE A 126 -3.36 -8.50 -13.95
N LEU A 127 -3.38 -8.32 -12.63
CA LEU A 127 -3.51 -9.39 -11.65
C LEU A 127 -4.91 -9.32 -11.05
N SER A 128 -5.64 -10.44 -11.12
CA SER A 128 -6.95 -10.57 -10.49
C SER A 128 -7.00 -11.83 -9.64
N CYS A 129 -7.58 -11.73 -8.46
CA CYS A 129 -7.73 -12.85 -7.56
C CYS A 129 -9.19 -13.18 -7.35
N ARG A 130 -9.49 -14.47 -7.30
CA ARG A 130 -10.75 -14.97 -6.75
C ARG A 130 -10.50 -15.44 -5.33
N GLY A 131 -11.11 -14.80 -4.34
CA GLY A 131 -10.90 -15.04 -2.92
C GLY A 131 -10.59 -13.72 -2.19
N SER A 132 -10.36 -13.79 -0.89
CA SER A 132 -10.00 -12.63 -0.09
C SER A 132 -8.49 -12.39 -0.15
N PHE A 133 -8.00 -11.74 -1.20
CA PHE A 133 -6.59 -11.37 -1.32
C PHE A 133 -6.40 -9.85 -1.27
N LYS A 134 -5.37 -9.42 -0.53
CA LYS A 134 -4.78 -8.10 -0.74
C LYS A 134 -3.74 -8.22 -1.86
N ARG A 135 -3.82 -7.35 -2.86
CA ARG A 135 -2.77 -7.27 -3.90
C ARG A 135 -1.55 -6.56 -3.33
N ARG A 136 -0.39 -7.11 -3.60
CA ARG A 136 0.86 -6.37 -3.55
C ARG A 136 1.57 -6.61 -4.86
N THR A 137 1.61 -5.60 -5.71
CA THR A 137 2.44 -5.64 -6.91
C THR A 137 3.84 -5.19 -6.49
N LEU A 138 4.82 -6.06 -6.70
CA LEU A 138 6.23 -5.74 -6.54
C LEU A 138 6.90 -5.66 -7.91
N TYR A 139 7.85 -4.81 -8.03
CA TYR A 139 8.56 -4.31 -9.21
C TYR A 139 9.46 -5.32 -9.86
#